data_c675199941d14de84c2897a05b368e88
#
_entry.id   c675199941d14de84c2897a05b368e88
#
_cell.length_a   1.000
_cell.length_b   1.000
_cell.length_c   1.000
_cell.angle_alpha   90.00
_cell.angle_beta   90.00
_cell.angle_gamma   90.00
#
_symmetry.space_group_name_H-M   'P 1'
#
loop_
_entity.id
_entity.type
_entity.pdbx_description
1 polymer ?
#
loop_
_entity_poly.entity_id
_entity_poly.type
_entity_poly.pdbx_seq_one_letter_code
_entity_poly.pdbx_strand_id
1 'polypeptide(L)'
;MNRLALPCLLLLLPVAGCGDGEDDRTVTVLAAASLTETFTELAEDFEEDHPGVDVELVFGSSTTLAEQAADGAPGDVLATADEASMQLAEDSNALSDTPDTFASNRLTLVTPPDNPAGVTTLADLDRNEVDYVVCSATAPCGAVAAAVLEDAGIGHPPASEEIDVKAVLARVVQGEADAGLVYRTDAVAAGEDVTEVTVEDADAFATNYFVAPLRTDDPETADLAAEFVALVRSDEAAAVFEQAGFGAVVRQ
;
A
#
# COMPACT_ATOMS: atom_id res chain seq x y z
N MET A 1 53.59 -15.95 67.41
CA MET A 1 53.18 -15.13 66.23
C MET A 1 52.01 -15.80 65.61
N ASN A 2 50.78 -15.48 66.09
CA ASN A 2 49.52 -16.04 65.62
C ASN A 2 48.96 -15.18 64.50
N ARG A 3 48.76 -15.79 63.32
CA ARG A 3 48.02 -15.17 62.23
C ARG A 3 46.58 -15.72 62.28
N LEU A 4 45.64 -14.88 62.67
CA LEU A 4 44.23 -15.12 62.52
C LEU A 4 43.87 -14.97 61.02
N ALA A 5 43.32 -16.07 60.45
CA ALA A 5 42.69 -16.05 59.14
C ALA A 5 41.19 -15.75 59.33
N LEU A 6 40.71 -14.68 58.72
CA LEU A 6 39.29 -14.28 58.67
C LEU A 6 38.62 -14.96 57.46
N PRO A 7 37.54 -15.71 57.62
CA PRO A 7 36.82 -16.28 56.46
C PRO A 7 35.92 -15.19 55.82
N CYS A 8 36.15 -14.93 54.57
CA CYS A 8 35.32 -14.08 53.74
C CYS A 8 34.04 -14.86 53.35
N LEU A 9 32.92 -14.50 53.96
CA LEU A 9 31.60 -15.06 53.67
C LEU A 9 31.03 -14.38 52.39
N LEU A 10 31.12 -15.05 51.24
CA LEU A 10 30.50 -14.62 50.00
C LEU A 10 28.99 -14.83 50.08
N LEU A 11 28.19 -13.77 50.26
CA LEU A 11 26.76 -13.79 50.10
C LEU A 11 26.44 -13.84 48.59
N LEU A 12 26.03 -14.99 48.05
CA LEU A 12 25.36 -15.15 46.76
C LEU A 12 23.92 -14.65 46.88
N LEU A 13 23.63 -13.47 46.40
CA LEU A 13 22.26 -13.01 46.14
C LEU A 13 21.73 -13.70 44.87
N PRO A 14 20.59 -14.39 44.92
CA PRO A 14 19.93 -14.83 43.68
C PRO A 14 19.38 -13.61 42.96
N VAL A 15 19.91 -13.29 41.78
CA VAL A 15 19.28 -12.38 40.83
C VAL A 15 18.11 -13.18 40.22
N ALA A 16 16.92 -12.96 40.77
CA ALA A 16 15.69 -13.35 40.09
C ALA A 16 15.52 -12.34 38.93
N GLY A 17 16.03 -12.68 37.77
CA GLY A 17 15.71 -12.03 36.52
C GLY A 17 14.34 -12.60 36.09
N CYS A 18 13.24 -11.96 36.50
CA CYS A 18 12.00 -12.01 35.73
C CYS A 18 12.20 -11.06 34.57
N GLY A 19 12.68 -11.59 33.46
CA GLY A 19 12.46 -11.05 32.14
C GLY A 19 11.37 -11.90 31.53
N ASP A 20 10.10 -11.53 31.75
CA ASP A 20 9.07 -11.82 30.75
C ASP A 20 9.48 -10.93 29.56
N GLY A 21 10.31 -11.46 28.67
CA GLY A 21 10.44 -10.93 27.34
C GLY A 21 9.11 -11.29 26.67
N GLU A 22 8.18 -10.36 26.57
CA GLU A 22 7.25 -10.37 25.47
C GLU A 22 8.16 -10.39 24.24
N ASP A 23 8.20 -11.53 23.54
CA ASP A 23 8.83 -11.59 22.24
C ASP A 23 8.00 -10.66 21.34
N ASP A 24 8.53 -9.47 21.07
CA ASP A 24 7.94 -8.53 20.11
C ASP A 24 7.77 -9.29 18.80
N ARG A 25 6.53 -9.47 18.36
CA ARG A 25 6.19 -10.14 17.10
C ARG A 25 5.99 -9.10 16.02
N THR A 26 6.42 -9.42 14.83
CA THR A 26 6.25 -8.53 13.67
C THR A 26 5.36 -9.21 12.64
N VAL A 27 4.37 -8.48 12.15
CA VAL A 27 3.57 -8.84 10.96
C VAL A 27 4.00 -7.94 9.82
N THR A 28 4.61 -8.51 8.79
CA THR A 28 5.05 -7.75 7.61
C THR A 28 3.95 -7.73 6.56
N VAL A 29 3.45 -6.54 6.23
CA VAL A 29 2.37 -6.33 5.26
C VAL A 29 2.92 -5.69 3.99
N LEU A 30 2.87 -6.42 2.88
CA LEU A 30 3.22 -5.95 1.55
C LEU A 30 1.97 -5.32 0.91
N ALA A 31 1.93 -4.00 0.75
CA ALA A 31 0.72 -3.30 0.32
C ALA A 31 0.96 -2.35 -0.85
N ALA A 32 -0.02 -2.26 -1.75
CA ALA A 32 -0.01 -1.29 -2.85
C ALA A 32 0.25 0.14 -2.33
N ALA A 33 1.06 0.92 -3.03
CA ALA A 33 1.44 2.28 -2.63
C ALA A 33 0.23 3.19 -2.35
N SER A 34 -0.88 3.01 -3.07
CA SER A 34 -2.14 3.74 -2.85
C SER A 34 -2.87 3.41 -1.55
N LEU A 35 -2.42 2.39 -0.80
CA LEU A 35 -2.95 2.00 0.51
C LEU A 35 -2.19 2.65 1.68
N THR A 36 -1.16 3.47 1.40
CA THR A 36 -0.24 3.98 2.43
C THR A 36 -0.98 4.60 3.62
N GLU A 37 -1.90 5.50 3.40
CA GLU A 37 -2.59 6.24 4.46
C GLU A 37 -3.52 5.31 5.25
N THR A 38 -4.35 4.54 4.55
CA THR A 38 -5.36 3.67 5.20
C THR A 38 -4.73 2.48 5.92
N PHE A 39 -3.69 1.86 5.35
CA PHE A 39 -3.02 0.76 6.00
C PHE A 39 -2.15 1.21 7.17
N THR A 40 -1.64 2.45 7.16
CA THR A 40 -0.96 3.02 8.34
C THR A 40 -1.94 3.17 9.50
N GLU A 41 -3.16 3.71 9.26
CA GLU A 41 -4.21 3.81 10.28
C GLU A 41 -4.63 2.43 10.79
N LEU A 42 -4.89 1.47 9.90
CA LEU A 42 -5.26 0.11 10.30
C LEU A 42 -4.15 -0.65 11.05
N ALA A 43 -2.88 -0.35 10.74
CA ALA A 43 -1.75 -0.92 11.47
C ALA A 43 -1.67 -0.39 12.90
N GLU A 44 -1.89 0.92 13.08
CA GLU A 44 -1.94 1.54 14.41
C GLU A 44 -3.09 0.94 15.25
N ASP A 45 -4.29 0.78 14.67
CA ASP A 45 -5.43 0.15 15.33
C ASP A 45 -5.15 -1.32 15.70
N PHE A 46 -4.50 -2.06 14.78
CA PHE A 46 -4.13 -3.46 15.03
C PHE A 46 -3.12 -3.60 16.18
N GLU A 47 -2.11 -2.74 16.23
CA GLU A 47 -1.10 -2.72 17.31
C GLU A 47 -1.71 -2.33 18.66
N GLU A 48 -2.72 -1.43 18.68
CA GLU A 48 -3.45 -1.09 19.91
C GLU A 48 -4.22 -2.28 20.47
N ASP A 49 -4.81 -3.10 19.60
CA ASP A 49 -5.58 -4.30 19.99
C ASP A 49 -4.69 -5.51 20.29
N HIS A 50 -3.42 -5.52 19.82
CA HIS A 50 -2.46 -6.62 19.98
C HIS A 50 -1.16 -6.16 20.67
N PRO A 51 -1.16 -5.88 21.97
CA PRO A 51 0.05 -5.45 22.69
C PRO A 51 1.23 -6.40 22.51
N GLY A 52 2.38 -5.88 22.09
CA GLY A 52 3.59 -6.66 21.80
C GLY A 52 3.66 -7.19 20.35
N VAL A 53 2.76 -6.71 19.46
CA VAL A 53 2.84 -6.93 18.01
C VAL A 53 3.19 -5.62 17.33
N ASP A 54 4.16 -5.65 16.42
CA ASP A 54 4.50 -4.56 15.50
C ASP A 54 4.04 -4.91 14.07
N VAL A 55 3.48 -3.95 13.34
CA VAL A 55 3.11 -4.12 11.93
C VAL A 55 4.12 -3.38 11.05
N GLU A 56 4.96 -4.13 10.35
CA GLU A 56 5.89 -3.58 9.36
C GLU A 56 5.20 -3.42 8.01
N LEU A 57 5.00 -2.17 7.56
CA LEU A 57 4.37 -1.85 6.29
C LEU A 57 5.42 -1.64 5.20
N VAL A 58 5.30 -2.41 4.11
CA VAL A 58 6.14 -2.29 2.92
C VAL A 58 5.27 -1.87 1.75
N PHE A 59 5.41 -0.61 1.33
CA PHE A 59 4.61 -0.06 0.24
C PHE A 59 5.36 -0.04 -1.09
N GLY A 60 4.64 -0.34 -2.18
CA GLY A 60 5.20 -0.33 -3.53
C GLY A 60 4.19 -0.67 -4.62
N SER A 61 4.69 -0.89 -5.84
CA SER A 61 3.85 -1.43 -6.93
C SER A 61 3.36 -2.83 -6.57
N SER A 62 2.05 -3.08 -6.71
CA SER A 62 1.45 -4.38 -6.42
C SER A 62 2.11 -5.52 -7.18
N THR A 63 2.44 -5.30 -8.45
CA THR A 63 3.11 -6.31 -9.28
C THR A 63 4.49 -6.67 -8.71
N THR A 64 5.28 -5.66 -8.32
CA THR A 64 6.61 -5.88 -7.74
C THR A 64 6.52 -6.62 -6.40
N LEU A 65 5.56 -6.25 -5.55
CA LEU A 65 5.36 -6.89 -4.25
C LEU A 65 4.86 -8.34 -4.41
N ALA A 66 3.96 -8.59 -5.37
CA ALA A 66 3.50 -9.93 -5.70
C ALA A 66 4.63 -10.82 -6.26
N GLU A 67 5.51 -10.27 -7.11
CA GLU A 67 6.72 -10.96 -7.59
C GLU A 67 7.67 -11.28 -6.42
N GLN A 68 7.87 -10.35 -5.50
CA GLN A 68 8.68 -10.58 -4.30
C GLN A 68 8.09 -11.68 -3.42
N ALA A 69 6.77 -11.68 -3.19
CA ALA A 69 6.09 -12.73 -2.45
C ALA A 69 6.20 -14.09 -3.16
N ALA A 70 6.06 -14.12 -4.48
CA ALA A 70 6.23 -15.32 -5.32
C ALA A 70 7.66 -15.89 -5.24
N ASP A 71 8.66 -15.03 -5.13
CA ASP A 71 10.07 -15.40 -4.97
C ASP A 71 10.45 -15.76 -3.52
N GLY A 72 9.48 -15.69 -2.58
CA GLY A 72 9.67 -16.05 -1.17
C GLY A 72 10.36 -14.96 -0.35
N ALA A 73 10.24 -13.69 -0.75
CA ALA A 73 10.65 -12.57 0.10
C ALA A 73 9.81 -12.54 1.40
N PRO A 74 10.38 -12.04 2.52
CA PRO A 74 9.65 -11.93 3.77
C PRO A 74 8.37 -11.10 3.61
N GLY A 75 7.27 -11.61 4.15
CA GLY A 75 5.96 -10.96 4.17
C GLY A 75 4.92 -11.94 4.69
N ASP A 76 3.91 -11.42 5.39
CA ASP A 76 2.86 -12.20 6.04
C ASP A 76 1.47 -11.91 5.45
N VAL A 77 1.29 -10.70 4.91
CA VAL A 77 0.07 -10.28 4.22
C VAL A 77 0.44 -9.60 2.91
N LEU A 78 -0.35 -9.86 1.86
CA LEU A 78 -0.25 -9.16 0.57
C LEU A 78 -1.57 -8.43 0.28
N ALA A 79 -1.48 -7.13 -0.05
CA ALA A 79 -2.61 -6.32 -0.49
C ALA A 79 -2.30 -5.64 -1.82
N THR A 80 -3.09 -5.93 -2.85
CA THR A 80 -2.85 -5.47 -4.23
C THR A 80 -3.95 -4.53 -4.73
N ALA A 81 -3.61 -3.67 -5.69
CA ALA A 81 -4.52 -2.73 -6.34
C ALA A 81 -5.22 -3.32 -7.60
N ASP A 82 -4.95 -4.57 -7.92
CA ASP A 82 -5.62 -5.29 -9.02
C ASP A 82 -5.59 -6.82 -8.81
N GLU A 83 -6.44 -7.50 -9.58
CA GLU A 83 -6.56 -8.95 -9.58
C GLU A 83 -5.32 -9.62 -10.20
N ALA A 84 -4.72 -9.02 -11.23
CA ALA A 84 -3.60 -9.64 -11.96
C ALA A 84 -2.37 -9.81 -11.07
N SER A 85 -2.06 -8.82 -10.24
CA SER A 85 -0.97 -8.90 -9.25
C SER A 85 -1.27 -9.94 -8.18
N MET A 86 -2.50 -10.00 -7.66
CA MET A 86 -2.89 -11.01 -6.67
C MET A 86 -2.83 -12.42 -7.27
N GLN A 87 -3.30 -12.60 -8.51
CA GLN A 87 -3.25 -13.88 -9.22
C GLN A 87 -1.80 -14.39 -9.41
N LEU A 88 -0.84 -13.48 -9.61
CA LEU A 88 0.58 -13.85 -9.72
C LEU A 88 1.07 -14.53 -8.42
N ALA A 89 0.71 -13.98 -7.25
CA ALA A 89 1.05 -14.57 -5.96
C ALA A 89 0.28 -15.91 -5.73
N GLU A 90 -0.98 -16.00 -6.16
CA GLU A 90 -1.78 -17.23 -6.08
C GLU A 90 -1.18 -18.34 -6.96
N ASP A 91 -0.86 -18.06 -8.22
CA ASP A 91 -0.28 -19.01 -9.17
C ASP A 91 1.08 -19.55 -8.70
N SER A 92 1.86 -18.75 -7.97
CA SER A 92 3.13 -19.16 -7.35
C SER A 92 2.93 -19.98 -6.07
N ASN A 93 1.69 -20.13 -5.59
CA ASN A 93 1.34 -20.77 -4.32
C ASN A 93 1.93 -20.02 -3.09
N ALA A 94 2.11 -18.70 -3.18
CA ALA A 94 2.57 -17.86 -2.08
C ALA A 94 1.48 -17.59 -1.02
N LEU A 95 0.20 -17.68 -1.41
CA LEU A 95 -0.93 -17.42 -0.51
C LEU A 95 -1.24 -18.63 0.37
N SER A 96 -1.63 -18.39 1.62
CA SER A 96 -2.10 -19.44 2.55
C SER A 96 -3.62 -19.63 2.51
N ASP A 97 -4.37 -18.63 2.03
CA ASP A 97 -5.83 -18.67 1.86
C ASP A 97 -6.25 -17.93 0.57
N THR A 98 -7.53 -18.04 0.24
CA THR A 98 -8.14 -17.38 -0.93
C THR A 98 -8.15 -15.86 -0.75
N PRO A 99 -7.79 -15.08 -1.78
CA PRO A 99 -7.85 -13.62 -1.70
C PRO A 99 -9.28 -13.11 -1.52
N ASP A 100 -9.41 -12.08 -0.69
CA ASP A 100 -10.67 -11.35 -0.51
C ASP A 100 -10.59 -9.96 -1.17
N THR A 101 -11.68 -9.55 -1.80
CA THR A 101 -11.83 -8.19 -2.32
C THR A 101 -12.38 -7.29 -1.22
N PHE A 102 -11.74 -6.14 -0.95
CA PHE A 102 -12.16 -5.28 0.15
C PHE A 102 -12.54 -3.85 -0.26
N ALA A 103 -12.01 -3.32 -1.37
CA ALA A 103 -12.30 -1.97 -1.85
C ALA A 103 -12.20 -1.90 -3.37
N SER A 104 -12.56 -0.75 -3.96
CA SER A 104 -12.25 -0.40 -5.34
C SER A 104 -11.65 1.00 -5.42
N ASN A 105 -10.96 1.30 -6.52
CA ASN A 105 -10.43 2.63 -6.79
C ASN A 105 -10.53 2.96 -8.27
N ARG A 106 -10.38 4.23 -8.60
CA ARG A 106 -10.38 4.72 -9.98
C ARG A 106 -9.32 5.80 -10.14
N LEU A 107 -8.84 5.99 -11.35
CA LEU A 107 -7.92 7.09 -11.64
C LEU A 107 -8.65 8.42 -11.70
N THR A 108 -7.91 9.46 -11.31
CA THR A 108 -8.23 10.86 -11.54
C THR A 108 -6.99 11.56 -12.10
N LEU A 109 -7.19 12.71 -12.70
CA LEU A 109 -6.09 13.55 -13.18
C LEU A 109 -5.80 14.60 -12.11
N VAL A 110 -4.52 14.83 -11.81
CA VAL A 110 -4.09 15.87 -10.89
C VAL A 110 -3.11 16.81 -11.55
N THR A 111 -3.12 18.07 -11.12
CA THR A 111 -2.17 19.10 -11.51
C THR A 111 -1.58 19.76 -10.27
N PRO A 112 -0.47 20.51 -10.36
CA PRO A 112 -0.07 21.42 -9.30
C PRO A 112 -1.22 22.39 -8.92
N PRO A 113 -1.28 22.92 -7.69
CA PRO A 113 -2.41 23.73 -7.23
C PRO A 113 -2.73 24.95 -8.09
N ASP A 114 -1.71 25.60 -8.65
CA ASP A 114 -1.82 26.78 -9.50
C ASP A 114 -2.01 26.42 -11.00
N ASN A 115 -1.96 25.14 -11.35
CA ASN A 115 -2.20 24.59 -12.69
C ASN A 115 -1.60 25.45 -13.83
N PRO A 116 -0.28 25.63 -13.86
CA PRO A 116 0.36 26.59 -14.78
C PRO A 116 0.17 26.22 -16.25
N ALA A 117 0.02 24.93 -16.59
CA ALA A 117 -0.24 24.46 -17.93
C ALA A 117 -1.72 24.59 -18.37
N GLY A 118 -2.63 24.94 -17.44
CA GLY A 118 -4.06 25.10 -17.71
C GLY A 118 -4.71 23.80 -18.18
N VAL A 119 -4.37 22.68 -17.57
CA VAL A 119 -4.99 21.37 -17.81
C VAL A 119 -6.33 21.31 -17.09
N THR A 120 -7.42 21.15 -17.82
CA THR A 120 -8.77 21.15 -17.28
C THR A 120 -9.59 19.91 -17.63
N THR A 121 -9.09 19.14 -18.59
CA THR A 121 -9.70 17.89 -19.05
C THR A 121 -8.59 16.88 -19.39
N LEU A 122 -8.96 15.60 -19.45
CA LEU A 122 -8.05 14.55 -19.92
C LEU A 122 -7.53 14.81 -21.34
N ALA A 123 -8.37 15.42 -22.22
CA ALA A 123 -7.99 15.74 -23.59
C ALA A 123 -6.84 16.77 -23.69
N ASP A 124 -6.62 17.58 -22.65
CA ASP A 124 -5.51 18.54 -22.61
C ASP A 124 -4.14 17.84 -22.57
N LEU A 125 -4.08 16.55 -22.18
CA LEU A 125 -2.84 15.76 -22.21
C LEU A 125 -2.32 15.47 -23.62
N ASP A 126 -3.16 15.63 -24.66
CA ASP A 126 -2.73 15.48 -26.06
C ASP A 126 -2.02 16.72 -26.63
N ARG A 127 -1.88 17.79 -25.84
CA ARG A 127 -1.11 18.98 -26.21
C ARG A 127 0.39 18.72 -26.06
N ASN A 128 1.19 19.08 -27.08
CA ASN A 128 2.63 18.84 -27.07
C ASN A 128 3.41 19.62 -25.99
N GLU A 129 2.81 20.68 -25.44
CA GLU A 129 3.41 21.53 -24.40
C GLU A 129 3.04 21.07 -22.97
N VAL A 130 2.27 19.99 -22.82
CA VAL A 130 1.89 19.44 -21.51
C VAL A 130 2.75 18.22 -21.19
N ASP A 131 3.59 18.38 -20.18
CA ASP A 131 4.37 17.28 -19.64
C ASP A 131 3.55 16.55 -18.58
N TYR A 132 2.97 15.40 -18.91
CA TYR A 132 2.25 14.59 -17.96
C TYR A 132 2.98 13.28 -17.62
N VAL A 133 2.70 12.72 -16.46
CA VAL A 133 3.34 11.50 -15.95
C VAL A 133 2.29 10.45 -15.56
N VAL A 134 2.65 9.18 -15.74
CA VAL A 134 1.82 8.03 -15.41
C VAL A 134 2.65 6.95 -14.71
N CYS A 135 2.01 5.92 -14.17
CA CYS A 135 2.74 4.73 -13.75
C CYS A 135 3.23 3.93 -14.96
N SER A 136 4.32 3.17 -14.77
CA SER A 136 4.75 2.15 -15.72
C SER A 136 3.61 1.16 -16.04
N ALA A 137 3.51 0.74 -17.28
CA ALA A 137 2.45 -0.17 -17.75
C ALA A 137 2.44 -1.54 -17.02
N THR A 138 3.52 -1.90 -16.35
CA THR A 138 3.60 -3.11 -15.53
C THR A 138 2.96 -2.95 -14.15
N ALA A 139 2.77 -1.72 -13.67
CA ALA A 139 2.07 -1.45 -12.41
C ALA A 139 0.55 -1.37 -12.63
N PRO A 140 -0.29 -1.72 -11.63
CA PRO A 140 -1.76 -1.64 -11.76
C PRO A 140 -2.26 -0.27 -12.24
N CYS A 141 -1.78 0.82 -11.63
CA CYS A 141 -2.11 2.19 -12.03
C CYS A 141 -1.72 2.50 -13.49
N GLY A 142 -0.62 1.94 -13.99
CA GLY A 142 -0.16 2.11 -15.37
C GLY A 142 -1.04 1.35 -16.36
N ALA A 143 -1.45 0.14 -16.04
CA ALA A 143 -2.38 -0.62 -16.87
C ALA A 143 -3.73 0.10 -17.01
N VAL A 144 -4.27 0.65 -15.92
CA VAL A 144 -5.49 1.45 -15.94
C VAL A 144 -5.28 2.76 -16.69
N ALA A 145 -4.14 3.47 -16.47
CA ALA A 145 -3.83 4.71 -17.19
C ALA A 145 -3.76 4.48 -18.71
N ALA A 146 -3.13 3.40 -19.15
CA ALA A 146 -3.06 3.06 -20.57
C ALA A 146 -4.47 2.86 -21.17
N ALA A 147 -5.37 2.15 -20.49
CA ALA A 147 -6.74 1.94 -20.94
C ALA A 147 -7.53 3.26 -21.00
N VAL A 148 -7.40 4.12 -19.98
CA VAL A 148 -8.06 5.45 -19.94
C VAL A 148 -7.56 6.35 -21.07
N LEU A 149 -6.25 6.40 -21.30
CA LEU A 149 -5.64 7.21 -22.36
C LEU A 149 -6.02 6.71 -23.75
N GLU A 150 -6.08 5.39 -23.95
CA GLU A 150 -6.53 4.77 -25.21
C GLU A 150 -7.99 5.10 -25.52
N ASP A 151 -8.89 4.93 -24.53
CA ASP A 151 -10.31 5.24 -24.69
C ASP A 151 -10.54 6.73 -24.99
N ALA A 152 -9.78 7.62 -24.34
CA ALA A 152 -9.81 9.07 -24.58
C ALA A 152 -9.14 9.49 -25.90
N GLY A 153 -8.47 8.58 -26.59
CA GLY A 153 -7.77 8.86 -27.84
C GLY A 153 -6.54 9.76 -27.70
N ILE A 154 -5.89 9.77 -26.52
CA ILE A 154 -4.68 10.53 -26.25
C ILE A 154 -3.50 9.87 -26.95
N GLY A 155 -2.92 10.56 -27.93
CA GLY A 155 -1.80 10.07 -28.73
C GLY A 155 -0.44 10.61 -28.29
N HIS A 156 -0.42 11.70 -27.52
CA HIS A 156 0.81 12.27 -26.97
C HIS A 156 1.35 11.34 -25.87
N PRO A 157 2.65 10.94 -25.92
CA PRO A 157 3.21 10.05 -24.91
C PRO A 157 3.44 10.79 -23.59
N PRO A 158 3.42 10.11 -22.44
CA PRO A 158 3.81 10.71 -21.16
C PRO A 158 5.29 11.14 -21.16
N ALA A 159 5.59 12.19 -20.42
CA ALA A 159 6.97 12.68 -20.25
C ALA A 159 7.84 11.68 -19.47
N SER A 160 7.24 10.96 -18.52
CA SER A 160 7.88 9.83 -17.82
C SER A 160 6.87 8.81 -17.32
N GLU A 161 7.37 7.60 -17.07
CA GLU A 161 6.66 6.52 -16.42
C GLU A 161 7.32 6.23 -15.07
N GLU A 162 6.52 6.20 -14.00
CA GLU A 162 6.98 6.02 -12.63
C GLU A 162 6.68 4.59 -12.12
N ILE A 163 7.42 4.16 -11.11
CA ILE A 163 7.34 2.78 -10.59
C ILE A 163 6.01 2.48 -9.89
N ASP A 164 5.39 3.50 -9.28
CA ASP A 164 4.11 3.41 -8.56
C ASP A 164 3.39 4.77 -8.56
N VAL A 165 2.17 4.79 -8.01
CA VAL A 165 1.33 5.98 -8.03
C VAL A 165 1.82 7.09 -7.11
N LYS A 166 2.50 6.78 -6.01
CA LYS A 166 3.07 7.80 -5.12
C LYS A 166 4.23 8.53 -5.79
N ALA A 167 5.01 7.85 -6.61
CA ALA A 167 6.03 8.47 -7.43
C ALA A 167 5.43 9.41 -8.49
N VAL A 168 4.31 9.04 -9.15
CA VAL A 168 3.56 9.94 -10.04
C VAL A 168 3.09 11.19 -9.29
N LEU A 169 2.42 11.01 -8.15
CA LEU A 169 1.95 12.12 -7.33
C LEU A 169 3.09 13.06 -6.92
N ALA A 170 4.21 12.51 -6.50
CA ALA A 170 5.38 13.28 -6.08
C ALA A 170 5.91 14.19 -7.20
N ARG A 171 5.93 13.73 -8.47
CA ARG A 171 6.33 14.56 -9.61
C ARG A 171 5.44 15.78 -9.78
N VAL A 172 4.12 15.60 -9.64
CA VAL A 172 3.15 16.70 -9.75
C VAL A 172 3.29 17.67 -8.58
N VAL A 173 3.35 17.17 -7.34
CA VAL A 173 3.49 18.01 -6.13
C VAL A 173 4.79 18.82 -6.15
N GLN A 174 5.88 18.27 -6.68
CA GLN A 174 7.18 18.95 -6.80
C GLN A 174 7.24 19.92 -7.99
N GLY A 175 6.20 19.98 -8.84
CA GLY A 175 6.17 20.80 -10.03
C GLY A 175 7.12 20.30 -11.13
N GLU A 176 7.45 19.02 -11.11
CA GLU A 176 8.28 18.36 -12.14
C GLU A 176 7.44 17.82 -13.30
N ALA A 177 6.11 17.87 -13.18
CA ALA A 177 5.14 17.53 -14.21
C ALA A 177 3.95 18.49 -14.14
N ASP A 178 3.36 18.78 -15.29
CA ASP A 178 2.16 19.62 -15.41
C ASP A 178 0.88 18.89 -14.97
N ALA A 179 0.86 17.56 -15.11
CA ALA A 179 -0.24 16.72 -14.73
C ALA A 179 0.20 15.27 -14.45
N GLY A 180 -0.63 14.51 -13.75
CA GLY A 180 -0.41 13.09 -13.51
C GLY A 180 -1.72 12.32 -13.34
N LEU A 181 -1.74 11.07 -13.82
CA LEU A 181 -2.84 10.15 -13.54
C LEU A 181 -2.52 9.37 -12.27
N VAL A 182 -3.32 9.59 -11.23
CA VAL A 182 -3.19 8.96 -9.91
C VAL A 182 -4.51 8.34 -9.50
N TYR A 183 -4.54 7.50 -8.46
CA TYR A 183 -5.81 7.09 -7.90
C TYR A 183 -6.50 8.25 -7.16
N ARG A 184 -7.83 8.21 -7.11
CA ARG A 184 -8.60 9.23 -6.40
C ARG A 184 -8.19 9.36 -4.93
N THR A 185 -7.84 8.26 -4.30
CA THR A 185 -7.33 8.24 -2.92
C THR A 185 -6.05 9.05 -2.74
N ASP A 186 -5.15 9.00 -3.72
CA ASP A 186 -3.91 9.78 -3.69
C ASP A 186 -4.18 11.28 -3.82
N ALA A 187 -5.16 11.67 -4.64
CA ALA A 187 -5.58 13.06 -4.75
C ALA A 187 -6.25 13.55 -3.44
N VAL A 188 -7.08 12.70 -2.80
CA VAL A 188 -7.70 13.01 -1.50
C VAL A 188 -6.63 13.19 -0.43
N ALA A 189 -5.65 12.28 -0.37
CA ALA A 189 -4.55 12.36 0.60
C ALA A 189 -3.65 13.57 0.40
N ALA A 190 -3.40 13.97 -0.85
CA ALA A 190 -2.61 15.16 -1.19
C ALA A 190 -3.33 16.48 -0.85
N GLY A 191 -4.66 16.47 -0.81
CA GLY A 191 -5.46 17.65 -0.42
C GLY A 191 -5.11 18.90 -1.24
N GLU A 192 -4.64 19.96 -0.57
CA GLU A 192 -4.34 21.25 -1.18
C GLU A 192 -3.03 21.27 -2.00
N ASP A 193 -2.22 20.22 -1.94
CA ASP A 193 -0.96 20.10 -2.68
C ASP A 193 -1.18 19.81 -4.18
N VAL A 194 -2.40 19.43 -4.57
CA VAL A 194 -2.81 19.23 -5.96
C VAL A 194 -4.20 19.78 -6.23
N THR A 195 -4.50 20.01 -7.51
CA THR A 195 -5.87 20.25 -7.98
C THR A 195 -6.34 19.02 -8.75
N GLU A 196 -7.47 18.44 -8.31
CA GLU A 196 -8.11 17.31 -8.97
C GLU A 196 -8.87 17.78 -10.22
N VAL A 197 -8.64 17.10 -11.34
CA VAL A 197 -9.39 17.26 -12.59
C VAL A 197 -10.15 15.98 -12.87
N THR A 198 -11.46 16.07 -12.97
CA THR A 198 -12.34 14.91 -13.18
C THR A 198 -12.03 14.21 -14.50
N VAL A 199 -11.82 12.90 -14.45
CA VAL A 199 -11.78 12.02 -15.62
C VAL A 199 -13.20 11.52 -15.87
N GLU A 200 -13.76 11.83 -17.04
CA GLU A 200 -15.07 11.34 -17.44
C GLU A 200 -15.03 9.80 -17.58
N ASP A 201 -16.10 9.14 -17.19
CA ASP A 201 -16.25 7.68 -17.24
C ASP A 201 -15.16 6.87 -16.47
N ALA A 202 -14.44 7.50 -15.54
CA ALA A 202 -13.39 6.83 -14.74
C ALA A 202 -13.90 5.56 -14.02
N ASP A 203 -15.20 5.52 -13.68
CA ASP A 203 -15.82 4.35 -13.03
C ASP A 203 -15.83 3.10 -13.92
N ALA A 204 -15.77 3.26 -15.27
CA ALA A 204 -15.66 2.15 -16.19
C ALA A 204 -14.29 1.44 -16.13
N PHE A 205 -13.30 2.13 -15.60
CA PHE A 205 -11.92 1.65 -15.42
C PHE A 205 -11.56 1.42 -13.95
N ALA A 206 -12.57 1.36 -13.06
CA ALA A 206 -12.33 1.10 -11.65
C ALA A 206 -11.73 -0.30 -11.47
N THR A 207 -10.75 -0.41 -10.57
CA THR A 207 -10.10 -1.66 -10.19
C THR A 207 -10.47 -2.05 -8.76
N ASN A 208 -10.58 -3.35 -8.51
CA ASN A 208 -10.76 -3.89 -7.18
C ASN A 208 -9.40 -4.11 -6.50
N TYR A 209 -9.41 -3.95 -5.17
CA TYR A 209 -8.29 -4.23 -4.31
C TYR A 209 -8.49 -5.55 -3.59
N PHE A 210 -7.42 -6.32 -3.47
CA PHE A 210 -7.43 -7.66 -2.91
C PHE A 210 -6.46 -7.75 -1.75
N VAL A 211 -6.80 -8.58 -0.75
CA VAL A 211 -5.95 -8.90 0.38
C VAL A 211 -5.95 -10.39 0.64
N ALA A 212 -4.79 -10.94 0.97
CA ALA A 212 -4.64 -12.34 1.36
C ALA A 212 -3.48 -12.52 2.34
N PRO A 213 -3.53 -13.51 3.24
CA PRO A 213 -2.38 -13.89 4.04
C PRO A 213 -1.39 -14.70 3.18
N LEU A 214 -0.11 -14.43 3.36
CA LEU A 214 0.97 -15.18 2.76
C LEU A 214 1.29 -16.44 3.56
N ARG A 215 2.01 -17.38 2.95
CA ARG A 215 2.45 -18.60 3.64
C ARG A 215 3.63 -18.29 4.54
N THR A 216 3.51 -18.69 5.80
CA THR A 216 4.59 -18.69 6.78
C THR A 216 4.62 -20.05 7.48
N ASP A 217 5.81 -20.45 7.95
CA ASP A 217 5.98 -21.68 8.73
C ASP A 217 5.71 -21.46 10.23
N ASP A 218 5.59 -20.20 10.66
CA ASP A 218 5.27 -19.86 12.05
C ASP A 218 3.76 -19.76 12.26
N PRO A 219 3.14 -20.64 13.07
CA PRO A 219 1.70 -20.62 13.29
C PRO A 219 1.17 -19.35 13.97
N GLU A 220 1.97 -18.74 14.85
CA GLU A 220 1.54 -17.53 15.56
C GLU A 220 1.51 -16.33 14.62
N THR A 221 2.50 -16.19 13.74
CA THR A 221 2.50 -15.18 12.67
C THR A 221 1.38 -15.43 11.66
N ALA A 222 1.09 -16.72 11.33
CA ALA A 222 -0.03 -17.05 10.44
C ALA A 222 -1.39 -16.62 11.02
N ASP A 223 -1.60 -16.82 12.33
CA ASP A 223 -2.82 -16.38 13.01
C ASP A 223 -2.94 -14.85 13.00
N LEU A 224 -1.88 -14.11 13.32
CA LEU A 224 -1.85 -12.63 13.28
C LEU A 224 -2.09 -12.09 11.87
N ALA A 225 -1.49 -12.69 10.84
CA ALA A 225 -1.72 -12.32 9.45
C ALA A 225 -3.20 -12.50 9.05
N ALA A 226 -3.82 -13.61 9.48
CA ALA A 226 -5.24 -13.84 9.25
C ALA A 226 -6.13 -12.84 10.00
N GLU A 227 -5.76 -12.45 11.22
CA GLU A 227 -6.48 -11.42 12.00
C GLU A 227 -6.34 -10.04 11.36
N PHE A 228 -5.16 -9.67 10.84
CA PHE A 228 -4.98 -8.43 10.07
C PHE A 228 -5.83 -8.41 8.79
N VAL A 229 -5.87 -9.51 8.04
CA VAL A 229 -6.78 -9.66 6.88
C VAL A 229 -8.24 -9.51 7.29
N ALA A 230 -8.64 -10.07 8.44
CA ALA A 230 -10.00 -9.92 8.97
C ALA A 230 -10.31 -8.46 9.34
N LEU A 231 -9.36 -7.71 9.91
CA LEU A 231 -9.48 -6.28 10.17
C LEU A 231 -9.71 -5.51 8.87
N VAL A 232 -8.87 -5.72 7.83
CA VAL A 232 -9.01 -5.05 6.51
C VAL A 232 -10.40 -5.25 5.91
N ARG A 233 -11.07 -6.37 6.21
CA ARG A 233 -12.41 -6.72 5.71
C ARG A 233 -13.55 -6.29 6.63
N SER A 234 -13.26 -5.67 7.75
CA SER A 234 -14.27 -5.25 8.73
C SER A 234 -15.11 -4.06 8.24
N ASP A 235 -16.28 -3.85 8.85
CA ASP A 235 -17.09 -2.66 8.62
C ASP A 235 -16.37 -1.38 9.08
N GLU A 236 -15.48 -1.49 10.06
CA GLU A 236 -14.65 -0.41 10.58
C GLU A 236 -13.62 0.03 9.54
N ALA A 237 -12.86 -0.90 8.98
CA ALA A 237 -11.94 -0.62 7.88
C ALA A 237 -12.65 -0.09 6.63
N ALA A 238 -13.86 -0.58 6.33
CA ALA A 238 -14.66 -0.06 5.23
C ALA A 238 -14.97 1.43 5.39
N ALA A 239 -15.20 1.92 6.61
CA ALA A 239 -15.41 3.35 6.87
C ALA A 239 -14.12 4.16 6.68
N VAL A 240 -12.95 3.62 7.04
CA VAL A 240 -11.63 4.23 6.79
C VAL A 240 -11.40 4.34 5.27
N PHE A 241 -11.65 3.27 4.52
CA PHE A 241 -11.51 3.29 3.06
C PHE A 241 -12.46 4.30 2.40
N GLU A 242 -13.73 4.37 2.81
CA GLU A 242 -14.69 5.34 2.26
C GLU A 242 -14.23 6.79 2.51
N GLN A 243 -13.74 7.11 3.72
CA GLN A 243 -13.21 8.43 4.06
C GLN A 243 -11.97 8.79 3.23
N ALA A 244 -11.10 7.83 2.95
CA ALA A 244 -9.93 8.01 2.10
C ALA A 244 -10.27 8.13 0.60
N GLY A 245 -11.53 7.92 0.21
CA GLY A 245 -11.99 8.08 -1.17
C GLY A 245 -12.04 6.81 -2.00
N PHE A 246 -11.83 5.63 -1.40
CA PHE A 246 -12.08 4.36 -2.07
C PHE A 246 -13.57 4.19 -2.38
N GLY A 247 -13.87 3.43 -3.41
CA GLY A 247 -15.21 3.00 -3.78
C GLY A 247 -15.58 1.64 -3.17
N ALA A 248 -16.87 1.32 -3.23
CA ALA A 248 -17.33 -0.03 -2.93
C ALA A 248 -16.80 -1.03 -3.98
N VAL A 249 -16.67 -2.30 -3.57
CA VAL A 249 -16.24 -3.39 -4.45
C VAL A 249 -17.07 -3.42 -5.74
N VAL A 250 -16.39 -3.40 -6.88
CA VAL A 250 -17.03 -3.51 -8.20
C VAL A 250 -17.35 -4.98 -8.47
N ARG A 251 -18.62 -5.31 -8.60
CA ARG A 251 -19.06 -6.67 -8.99
C ARG A 251 -18.89 -6.83 -10.49
N GLN A 252 -18.00 -7.71 -10.88
CA GLN A 252 -17.82 -8.12 -12.28
C GLN A 252 -18.87 -9.16 -12.68
#